data_bf0ac5cc9a57e2873f676d39e9ef7853
#
_entry.id   bf0ac5cc9a57e2873f676d39e9ef7853
#
_cell.length_a   1.000
_cell.length_b   1.000
_cell.length_c   1.000
_cell.angle_alpha   90.00
_cell.angle_beta   90.00
_cell.angle_gamma   90.00
#
_symmetry.space_group_name_H-M   'P 1'
#
loop_
_entity.id
_entity.type
_entity.pdbx_description
1 polymer ?
#
loop_
_entity_poly.entity_id
_entity_poly.type
_entity_poly.pdbx_seq_one_letter_code
_entity_poly.pdbx_strand_id
1 'polypeptide(L)'
;MTVESLSPAVLDERRAELRAVLQSKEFIRAPRLAHLLSHICEKSFAGEQSQIKEYSIGVEVFGRGESFDQDSDSIVRVEANRLRKRLAEYYAGEGADHELRITIPVGQYVPSFVSCGGALSNAAGRTTDEPQSQSAAGAPLGRRIKKYAVWASIPIAAVVVLVVLYYGRRVVWPAGQQAQPESQSQASAPFEDYPVGLPVGPEIRILAGASRSLVDHAGKLWSADAYFSGGAAVKTTPVHIFRTQEQAFFRTSRQGKFRYDIPLKKGIYELRLHFAETVYDSESTGTGGEGNRIMTVRANGKVLLSSFDLSADAGGSDTADVKVFPDIEPAADGELHLEFEGENEAGAILQAIEILPGARGHMLPVRVLPRQTPYYSNDSRWWSPDDYFEGGRLAAYSAPPSGTDDPDLYATERWGNFSYAIPVAPGRYTLTLYFVRRHSEPDQPALAGGIGEPTTARVFNVFCNGHALLENFDLKKEAREKDVVTRRFDGLEPNAQGKLLLDFTPVDGYATVSGIEVLADQTPEPAHRPHL
;
A
#
# COMPACT_ATOMS: atom_id res chain seq x y z
N MET A 1 -40.11 -2.39 8.24
CA MET A 1 -39.96 -2.88 6.86
C MET A 1 -39.19 -4.18 6.98
N THR A 2 -39.85 -5.29 6.66
CA THR A 2 -39.36 -6.66 6.77
C THR A 2 -38.19 -6.86 5.81
N VAL A 3 -37.04 -7.29 6.32
CA VAL A 3 -35.90 -7.73 5.52
C VAL A 3 -36.33 -9.00 4.78
N GLU A 4 -36.59 -8.88 3.48
CA GLU A 4 -36.78 -10.04 2.62
C GLU A 4 -35.41 -10.76 2.54
N SER A 5 -35.32 -11.89 3.19
CA SER A 5 -34.19 -12.81 3.05
C SER A 5 -34.17 -13.31 1.60
N LEU A 6 -33.16 -12.89 0.83
CA LEU A 6 -32.92 -13.35 -0.53
C LEU A 6 -32.83 -14.88 -0.53
N SER A 7 -33.42 -15.54 -1.53
CA SER A 7 -33.26 -16.98 -1.68
C SER A 7 -31.77 -17.32 -1.94
N PRO A 8 -31.25 -18.47 -1.47
CA PRO A 8 -29.87 -18.87 -1.68
C PRO A 8 -29.44 -18.81 -3.15
N ALA A 9 -30.31 -19.19 -4.06
CA ALA A 9 -30.04 -19.17 -5.50
C ALA A 9 -29.80 -17.75 -6.05
N VAL A 10 -30.59 -16.76 -5.61
CA VAL A 10 -30.42 -15.35 -6.02
C VAL A 10 -29.11 -14.79 -5.45
N LEU A 11 -28.74 -15.20 -4.24
CA LEU A 11 -27.48 -14.76 -3.64
C LEU A 11 -26.27 -15.35 -4.38
N ASP A 12 -26.33 -16.61 -4.80
CA ASP A 12 -25.27 -17.25 -5.59
C ASP A 12 -25.10 -16.61 -6.98
N GLU A 13 -26.20 -16.22 -7.61
CA GLU A 13 -26.19 -15.49 -8.88
C GLU A 13 -25.52 -14.11 -8.75
N ARG A 14 -25.85 -13.37 -7.70
CA ARG A 14 -25.22 -12.06 -7.44
C ARG A 14 -23.74 -12.17 -7.12
N ARG A 15 -23.32 -13.22 -6.39
CA ARG A 15 -21.91 -13.51 -6.14
C ARG A 15 -21.16 -13.95 -7.40
N ALA A 16 -21.84 -14.66 -8.28
CA ALA A 16 -21.23 -15.04 -9.56
C ALA A 16 -20.98 -13.81 -10.43
N GLU A 17 -21.94 -12.86 -10.48
CA GLU A 17 -21.78 -11.60 -11.21
C GLU A 17 -20.65 -10.74 -10.61
N LEU A 18 -20.59 -10.60 -9.28
CA LEU A 18 -19.48 -9.90 -8.62
C LEU A 18 -18.12 -10.49 -9.01
N ARG A 19 -18.00 -11.82 -9.00
CA ARG A 19 -16.75 -12.50 -9.40
C ARG A 19 -16.39 -12.22 -10.84
N ALA A 20 -17.35 -12.25 -11.77
CA ALA A 20 -17.14 -11.94 -13.17
C ALA A 20 -16.60 -10.51 -13.37
N VAL A 21 -17.23 -9.53 -12.70
CA VAL A 21 -16.76 -8.13 -12.71
C VAL A 21 -15.32 -8.02 -12.18
N LEU A 22 -15.02 -8.60 -11.01
CA LEU A 22 -13.71 -8.52 -10.39
C LEU A 22 -12.59 -9.20 -11.19
N GLN A 23 -12.93 -10.20 -12.01
CA GLN A 23 -11.98 -10.89 -12.90
C GLN A 23 -11.82 -10.23 -14.28
N SER A 24 -12.56 -9.17 -14.56
CA SER A 24 -12.46 -8.44 -15.83
C SER A 24 -11.17 -7.63 -15.93
N LYS A 25 -10.76 -7.32 -17.17
CA LYS A 25 -9.57 -6.50 -17.43
C LYS A 25 -9.65 -5.12 -16.79
N GLU A 26 -10.85 -4.53 -16.75
CA GLU A 26 -11.12 -3.24 -16.15
C GLU A 26 -10.87 -3.24 -14.64
N PHE A 27 -11.26 -4.30 -13.93
CA PHE A 27 -11.13 -4.38 -12.48
C PHE A 27 -9.81 -5.00 -12.02
N ILE A 28 -9.19 -5.90 -12.79
CA ILE A 28 -7.82 -6.36 -12.52
C ILE A 28 -6.83 -5.19 -12.52
N ARG A 29 -7.05 -4.19 -13.40
CA ARG A 29 -6.21 -2.99 -13.48
C ARG A 29 -6.58 -1.90 -12.45
N ALA A 30 -7.66 -2.09 -11.70
CA ALA A 30 -8.14 -1.13 -10.71
C ALA A 30 -8.42 -1.81 -9.35
N PRO A 31 -7.39 -2.35 -8.67
CA PRO A 31 -7.56 -3.17 -7.46
C PRO A 31 -8.26 -2.42 -6.32
N ARG A 32 -8.07 -1.12 -6.24
CA ARG A 32 -8.73 -0.27 -5.23
C ARG A 32 -10.24 -0.18 -5.45
N LEU A 33 -10.68 -0.06 -6.71
CA LEU A 33 -12.11 -0.09 -7.06
C LEU A 33 -12.68 -1.49 -6.91
N ALA A 34 -11.89 -2.52 -7.23
CA ALA A 34 -12.25 -3.92 -7.00
C ALA A 34 -12.47 -4.17 -5.50
N HIS A 35 -11.59 -3.66 -4.63
CA HIS A 35 -11.73 -3.75 -3.18
C HIS A 35 -12.99 -3.02 -2.68
N LEU A 36 -13.22 -1.79 -3.12
CA LEU A 36 -14.44 -1.04 -2.79
C LEU A 36 -15.71 -1.80 -3.22
N LEU A 37 -15.74 -2.30 -4.45
CA LEU A 37 -16.89 -3.05 -4.98
C LEU A 37 -17.13 -4.33 -4.18
N SER A 38 -16.07 -5.11 -3.91
CA SER A 38 -16.14 -6.33 -3.10
C SER A 38 -16.72 -6.03 -1.72
N HIS A 39 -16.17 -5.03 -1.03
CA HIS A 39 -16.59 -4.64 0.31
C HIS A 39 -18.09 -4.28 0.38
N ILE A 40 -18.57 -3.38 -0.49
CA ILE A 40 -19.97 -2.94 -0.46
C ILE A 40 -20.93 -4.06 -0.87
N CYS A 41 -20.52 -4.96 -1.80
CA CYS A 41 -21.32 -6.11 -2.20
C CYS A 41 -21.40 -7.14 -1.07
N GLU A 42 -20.28 -7.50 -0.43
CA GLU A 42 -20.27 -8.48 0.67
C GLU A 42 -21.07 -7.97 1.89
N LYS A 43 -20.94 -6.70 2.26
CA LYS A 43 -21.80 -6.05 3.28
C LYS A 43 -23.28 -6.13 2.89
N SER A 44 -23.61 -5.93 1.62
CA SER A 44 -24.97 -6.06 1.12
C SER A 44 -25.48 -7.50 1.17
N PHE A 45 -24.65 -8.49 0.86
CA PHE A 45 -24.99 -9.91 0.95
C PHE A 45 -25.16 -10.40 2.40
N ALA A 46 -24.43 -9.82 3.33
CA ALA A 46 -24.58 -10.08 4.77
C ALA A 46 -25.84 -9.43 5.38
N GLY A 47 -26.60 -8.63 4.60
CA GLY A 47 -27.75 -7.90 5.11
C GLY A 47 -27.40 -6.63 5.89
N GLU A 48 -26.14 -6.21 5.86
CA GLU A 48 -25.59 -5.07 6.59
C GLU A 48 -25.63 -3.75 5.81
N GLN A 49 -26.61 -3.58 4.93
CA GLN A 49 -26.73 -2.41 4.06
C GLN A 49 -26.77 -1.08 4.82
N SER A 50 -27.29 -1.08 6.05
CA SER A 50 -27.32 0.12 6.89
C SER A 50 -25.94 0.59 7.37
N GLN A 51 -24.92 -0.28 7.28
CA GLN A 51 -23.52 0.01 7.63
C GLN A 51 -22.74 0.55 6.43
N ILE A 52 -23.25 0.44 5.21
CA ILE A 52 -22.60 0.97 3.99
C ILE A 52 -22.80 2.48 3.95
N LYS A 53 -21.95 3.20 4.69
CA LYS A 53 -21.96 4.67 4.79
C LYS A 53 -20.59 5.22 4.42
N GLU A 54 -20.55 6.49 4.05
CA GLU A 54 -19.31 7.17 3.69
C GLU A 54 -18.23 7.00 4.76
N TYR A 55 -18.58 7.19 6.02
CA TYR A 55 -17.66 7.02 7.13
C TYR A 55 -17.10 5.58 7.23
N SER A 56 -17.96 4.58 7.22
CA SER A 56 -17.51 3.17 7.31
C SER A 56 -16.65 2.76 6.13
N ILE A 57 -16.99 3.18 4.90
CA ILE A 57 -16.19 2.96 3.70
C ILE A 57 -14.83 3.67 3.83
N GLY A 58 -14.81 4.93 4.28
CA GLY A 58 -13.58 5.68 4.51
C GLY A 58 -12.63 4.97 5.47
N VAL A 59 -13.16 4.43 6.55
CA VAL A 59 -12.38 3.73 7.59
C VAL A 59 -12.02 2.30 7.14
N GLU A 60 -13.00 1.51 6.67
CA GLU A 60 -12.85 0.07 6.45
C GLU A 60 -12.18 -0.25 5.09
N VAL A 61 -12.43 0.55 4.05
CA VAL A 61 -11.88 0.35 2.71
C VAL A 61 -10.64 1.20 2.48
N PHE A 62 -10.68 2.47 2.90
CA PHE A 62 -9.61 3.42 2.60
C PHE A 62 -8.68 3.69 3.77
N GLY A 63 -8.83 2.96 4.90
CA GLY A 63 -7.90 3.01 6.04
C GLY A 63 -7.83 4.39 6.72
N ARG A 64 -8.88 5.21 6.60
CA ARG A 64 -8.94 6.51 7.26
C ARG A 64 -9.03 6.32 8.79
N GLY A 65 -8.31 7.15 9.54
CA GLY A 65 -8.33 7.08 11.01
C GLY A 65 -9.68 7.51 11.61
N GLU A 66 -9.82 7.38 12.93
CA GLU A 66 -11.03 7.76 13.68
C GLU A 66 -11.39 9.26 13.56
N SER A 67 -10.41 10.09 13.17
CA SER A 67 -10.59 11.51 12.87
C SER A 67 -11.08 11.78 11.44
N PHE A 68 -11.51 10.75 10.70
CA PHE A 68 -12.03 10.90 9.35
C PHE A 68 -13.26 11.81 9.35
N ASP A 69 -13.13 12.95 8.70
CA ASP A 69 -14.19 13.92 8.53
C ASP A 69 -14.69 13.87 7.08
N GLN A 70 -15.92 13.41 6.89
CA GLN A 70 -16.56 13.25 5.59
C GLN A 70 -16.79 14.59 4.86
N ASP A 71 -16.79 15.70 5.57
CA ASP A 71 -17.00 17.03 4.99
C ASP A 71 -15.69 17.61 4.43
N SER A 72 -14.55 17.21 4.99
CA SER A 72 -13.22 17.66 4.56
C SER A 72 -12.47 16.65 3.68
N ASP A 73 -12.79 15.34 3.76
CA ASP A 73 -12.17 14.29 2.95
C ASP A 73 -13.20 13.60 2.05
N SER A 74 -13.18 13.93 0.79
CA SER A 74 -14.14 13.44 -0.21
C SER A 74 -13.76 12.11 -0.85
N ILE A 75 -12.73 11.40 -0.34
CA ILE A 75 -12.16 10.18 -0.94
C ILE A 75 -13.23 9.15 -1.32
N VAL A 76 -14.21 8.89 -0.44
CA VAL A 76 -15.24 7.88 -0.68
C VAL A 76 -16.15 8.30 -1.83
N ARG A 77 -16.51 9.60 -1.91
CA ARG A 77 -17.35 10.13 -3.01
C ARG A 77 -16.66 10.01 -4.36
N VAL A 78 -15.37 10.34 -4.38
CA VAL A 78 -14.53 10.27 -5.58
C VAL A 78 -14.40 8.82 -6.06
N GLU A 79 -14.00 7.90 -5.17
CA GLU A 79 -13.81 6.49 -5.54
C GLU A 79 -15.15 5.82 -5.91
N ALA A 80 -16.25 6.17 -5.26
CA ALA A 80 -17.57 5.69 -5.66
C ALA A 80 -17.99 6.20 -7.05
N ASN A 81 -17.62 7.43 -7.43
CA ASN A 81 -17.85 7.93 -8.78
C ASN A 81 -16.99 7.21 -9.82
N ARG A 82 -15.72 6.95 -9.51
CA ARG A 82 -14.83 6.14 -10.36
C ARG A 82 -15.38 4.73 -10.53
N LEU A 83 -15.84 4.11 -9.44
CA LEU A 83 -16.44 2.78 -9.48
C LEU A 83 -17.69 2.74 -10.35
N ARG A 84 -18.58 3.73 -10.28
CA ARG A 84 -19.74 3.85 -11.17
C ARG A 84 -19.33 3.91 -12.64
N LYS A 85 -18.32 4.73 -12.96
CA LYS A 85 -17.80 4.87 -14.32
C LYS A 85 -17.20 3.55 -14.80
N ARG A 86 -16.37 2.90 -13.99
CA ARG A 86 -15.72 1.62 -14.33
C ARG A 86 -16.73 0.48 -14.53
N LEU A 87 -17.79 0.43 -13.72
CA LEU A 87 -18.89 -0.51 -13.93
C LEU A 87 -19.64 -0.23 -15.24
N ALA A 88 -19.86 1.04 -15.58
CA ALA A 88 -20.49 1.42 -16.86
C ALA A 88 -19.62 1.02 -18.06
N GLU A 89 -18.29 1.21 -17.98
CA GLU A 89 -17.33 0.79 -19.01
C GLU A 89 -17.31 -0.73 -19.15
N TYR A 90 -17.28 -1.48 -18.07
CA TYR A 90 -17.36 -2.94 -18.08
C TYR A 90 -18.64 -3.43 -18.76
N TYR A 91 -19.81 -2.90 -18.39
CA TYR A 91 -21.10 -3.30 -18.99
C TYR A 91 -21.33 -2.73 -20.40
N ALA A 92 -20.53 -1.78 -20.86
CA ALA A 92 -20.51 -1.34 -22.25
C ALA A 92 -19.58 -2.23 -23.11
N GLY A 93 -18.67 -2.99 -22.51
CA GLY A 93 -17.66 -3.83 -23.15
C GLY A 93 -17.80 -5.31 -22.81
N GLU A 94 -16.91 -5.80 -21.91
CA GLU A 94 -16.76 -7.21 -21.58
C GLU A 94 -18.01 -7.85 -20.95
N GLY A 95 -18.74 -7.10 -20.15
CA GLY A 95 -20.01 -7.51 -19.50
C GLY A 95 -21.28 -7.12 -20.25
N ALA A 96 -21.21 -6.77 -21.54
CA ALA A 96 -22.36 -6.26 -22.29
C ALA A 96 -23.53 -7.27 -22.36
N ASP A 97 -23.22 -8.56 -22.45
CA ASP A 97 -24.18 -9.66 -22.59
C ASP A 97 -24.67 -10.21 -21.24
N HIS A 98 -24.23 -9.64 -20.10
CA HIS A 98 -24.65 -10.10 -18.78
C HIS A 98 -26.11 -9.72 -18.50
N GLU A 99 -26.91 -10.70 -18.12
CA GLU A 99 -28.33 -10.51 -17.76
C GLU A 99 -28.51 -9.78 -16.43
N LEU A 100 -27.55 -9.95 -15.48
CA LEU A 100 -27.52 -9.29 -14.20
C LEU A 100 -26.42 -8.23 -14.18
N ARG A 101 -26.72 -7.03 -13.72
CA ARG A 101 -25.76 -5.91 -13.64
C ARG A 101 -25.70 -5.32 -12.27
N ILE A 102 -24.48 -5.03 -11.79
CA ILE A 102 -24.24 -4.31 -10.55
C ILE A 102 -24.25 -2.81 -10.85
N THR A 103 -25.04 -2.06 -10.11
CA THR A 103 -25.07 -0.60 -10.20
C THR A 103 -24.98 0.02 -8.80
N ILE A 104 -24.41 1.23 -8.72
CA ILE A 104 -24.34 2.00 -7.47
C ILE A 104 -25.06 3.33 -7.73
N PRO A 105 -26.25 3.53 -7.16
CA PRO A 105 -27.01 4.76 -7.38
C PRO A 105 -26.25 6.02 -6.93
N VAL A 106 -26.46 7.13 -7.64
CA VAL A 106 -25.85 8.42 -7.26
C VAL A 106 -26.39 8.86 -5.89
N GLY A 107 -25.51 9.34 -5.03
CA GLY A 107 -25.88 9.74 -3.66
C GLY A 107 -26.01 8.56 -2.67
N GLN A 108 -25.74 7.33 -3.09
CA GLN A 108 -25.77 6.14 -2.25
C GLN A 108 -24.54 5.27 -2.52
N TYR A 109 -24.20 4.41 -1.56
CA TYR A 109 -23.08 3.48 -1.68
C TYR A 109 -23.53 2.01 -1.69
N VAL A 110 -24.83 1.76 -1.42
CA VAL A 110 -25.41 0.41 -1.42
C VAL A 110 -25.54 -0.08 -2.87
N PRO A 111 -24.96 -1.24 -3.24
CA PRO A 111 -25.07 -1.77 -4.58
C PRO A 111 -26.48 -2.28 -4.87
N SER A 112 -26.93 -2.07 -6.09
CA SER A 112 -28.18 -2.60 -6.63
C SER A 112 -27.88 -3.59 -7.76
N PHE A 113 -28.61 -4.71 -7.78
CA PHE A 113 -28.51 -5.74 -8.80
C PHE A 113 -29.72 -5.64 -9.71
N VAL A 114 -29.49 -5.27 -10.99
CA VAL A 114 -30.52 -5.00 -11.97
C VAL A 114 -30.49 -6.07 -13.05
N SER A 115 -31.62 -6.78 -13.27
CA SER A 115 -31.77 -7.73 -14.36
C SER A 115 -32.13 -7.00 -15.65
N CYS A 116 -31.37 -7.23 -16.74
CA CYS A 116 -31.58 -6.66 -18.07
C CYS A 116 -32.62 -7.43 -18.92
N GLY A 117 -33.12 -8.57 -18.42
CA GLY A 117 -34.07 -9.45 -19.15
C GLY A 117 -35.52 -9.06 -19.11
N GLY A 118 -35.92 -7.86 -18.68
CA GLY A 118 -37.31 -7.52 -18.45
C GLY A 118 -37.77 -6.14 -18.96
N ALA A 119 -37.32 -5.67 -20.12
CA ALA A 119 -37.76 -4.38 -20.66
C ALA A 119 -38.55 -4.48 -21.95
N LEU A 120 -39.74 -5.07 -21.90
CA LEU A 120 -40.86 -4.80 -22.84
C LEU A 120 -42.19 -4.98 -22.10
N SER A 121 -42.58 -4.02 -21.30
CA SER A 121 -44.01 -3.63 -21.05
C SER A 121 -44.07 -2.58 -19.94
N ASN A 122 -44.41 -1.44 -20.34
CA ASN A 122 -45.26 -0.40 -19.82
C ASN A 122 -44.61 0.99 -19.83
N ALA A 123 -44.71 1.58 -21.00
CA ALA A 123 -44.78 3.01 -21.13
C ALA A 123 -46.23 3.44 -20.73
N ALA A 124 -46.36 4.40 -19.89
CA ALA A 124 -47.30 5.50 -19.93
C ALA A 124 -47.55 6.10 -18.55
N GLY A 125 -47.32 7.37 -18.45
CA GLY A 125 -48.00 8.14 -17.43
C GLY A 125 -47.21 9.22 -16.70
N ARG A 126 -47.06 10.40 -17.36
CA ARG A 126 -47.21 11.76 -16.78
C ARG A 126 -46.32 12.14 -15.58
N THR A 127 -45.82 13.31 -15.45
CA THR A 127 -45.90 14.66 -16.05
C THR A 127 -44.84 15.51 -15.39
N THR A 128 -44.23 16.39 -16.19
CA THR A 128 -43.59 17.67 -15.85
C THR A 128 -43.93 18.22 -14.47
N ASP A 129 -42.91 18.62 -13.74
CA ASP A 129 -42.88 19.94 -13.10
C ASP A 129 -41.43 20.31 -12.75
N GLU A 130 -40.96 21.30 -13.45
CA GLU A 130 -39.84 22.17 -13.12
C GLU A 130 -40.35 23.23 -12.14
N PRO A 131 -39.60 23.69 -11.19
CA PRO A 131 -39.69 25.09 -10.84
C PRO A 131 -38.36 25.82 -10.96
N GLN A 132 -38.50 26.88 -11.68
CA GLN A 132 -37.61 27.99 -11.97
C GLN A 132 -36.93 28.57 -10.72
N SER A 133 -35.71 29.00 -10.97
CA SER A 133 -34.95 29.97 -10.20
C SER A 133 -35.76 31.23 -9.83
N GLN A 134 -35.67 31.65 -8.58
CA GLN A 134 -35.83 33.06 -8.22
C GLN A 134 -34.66 33.54 -7.37
N SER A 135 -33.94 34.44 -7.99
CA SER A 135 -33.03 35.40 -7.43
C SER A 135 -33.77 36.37 -6.52
N ALA A 136 -33.25 36.58 -5.33
CA ALA A 136 -33.50 37.80 -4.56
C ALA A 136 -32.26 38.29 -3.86
N ALA A 137 -31.80 39.43 -4.32
CA ALA A 137 -30.73 40.24 -3.75
C ALA A 137 -31.21 40.93 -2.45
N GLY A 138 -30.26 41.29 -1.59
CA GLY A 138 -30.54 42.38 -0.66
C GLY A 138 -29.80 42.31 0.67
N ALA A 139 -28.58 42.82 0.68
CA ALA A 139 -28.01 43.89 1.51
C ALA A 139 -27.70 43.65 3.02
N PRO A 140 -26.74 44.42 3.55
CA PRO A 140 -25.85 44.03 4.64
C PRO A 140 -26.14 44.77 5.96
N LEU A 141 -25.83 44.15 7.04
CA LEU A 141 -25.65 44.85 8.36
C LEU A 141 -24.57 44.07 9.11
N GLY A 142 -23.46 44.64 9.43
CA GLY A 142 -23.27 45.75 10.33
C GLY A 142 -22.47 45.22 11.53
N ARG A 143 -21.17 45.15 11.40
CA ARG A 143 -20.08 45.49 12.35
C ARG A 143 -20.48 45.71 13.82
N ARG A 144 -20.00 44.87 14.70
CA ARG A 144 -19.50 45.31 16.03
C ARG A 144 -18.35 44.46 16.52
N ILE A 145 -17.13 45.00 16.35
CA ILE A 145 -15.90 44.58 16.99
C ILE A 145 -15.99 45.03 18.47
N LYS A 146 -15.90 44.10 19.40
CA LYS A 146 -15.56 44.43 20.81
C LYS A 146 -14.10 44.04 21.07
N LYS A 147 -13.27 45.03 21.21
CA LYS A 147 -11.92 44.99 21.75
C LYS A 147 -12.00 44.72 23.25
N TYR A 148 -11.47 43.62 23.71
CA TYR A 148 -10.98 43.35 25.09
C TYR A 148 -9.96 42.21 24.92
N ALA A 149 -8.80 42.18 25.38
CA ALA A 149 -7.95 42.84 26.31
C ALA A 149 -6.62 42.05 26.23
N VAL A 150 -5.60 42.73 25.78
CA VAL A 150 -4.21 42.26 25.86
C VAL A 150 -3.74 42.63 27.26
N TRP A 151 -3.78 41.70 28.25
CA TRP A 151 -3.11 41.90 29.56
C TRP A 151 -3.05 40.62 30.41
N ALA A 152 -2.74 39.43 29.83
CA ALA A 152 -2.58 38.21 30.64
C ALA A 152 -1.44 37.26 30.22
N SER A 153 -0.45 37.73 29.45
CA SER A 153 0.60 36.80 28.92
C SER A 153 2.00 37.00 29.53
N ILE A 154 2.19 37.83 30.53
CA ILE A 154 3.52 38.12 31.11
C ILE A 154 3.96 37.16 32.25
N PRO A 155 3.09 36.54 33.08
CA PRO A 155 3.60 35.67 34.16
C PRO A 155 3.99 34.26 33.75
N ILE A 156 3.53 33.73 32.61
CA ILE A 156 3.82 32.33 32.21
C ILE A 156 5.24 32.18 31.65
N ALA A 157 5.73 33.16 30.91
CA ALA A 157 7.09 33.14 30.36
C ALA A 157 8.17 33.20 31.47
N ALA A 158 7.93 33.92 32.55
CA ALA A 158 8.86 34.01 33.69
C ALA A 158 8.96 32.69 34.47
N VAL A 159 7.87 31.94 34.60
CA VAL A 159 7.86 30.62 35.27
C VAL A 159 8.60 29.58 34.45
N VAL A 160 8.43 29.55 33.12
CA VAL A 160 9.13 28.61 32.24
C VAL A 160 10.64 28.86 32.26
N VAL A 161 11.09 30.09 32.24
CA VAL A 161 12.52 30.44 32.34
C VAL A 161 13.12 30.04 33.70
N LEU A 162 12.39 30.22 34.81
CA LEU A 162 12.85 29.80 36.13
C LEU A 162 12.91 28.27 36.28
N VAL A 163 12.00 27.53 35.67
CA VAL A 163 12.01 26.07 35.67
C VAL A 163 13.19 25.54 34.85
N VAL A 164 13.47 26.11 33.67
CA VAL A 164 14.64 25.73 32.84
C VAL A 164 15.96 26.05 33.55
N LEU A 165 16.05 27.18 34.27
CA LEU A 165 17.25 27.53 35.03
C LEU A 165 17.42 26.68 36.31
N TYR A 166 16.33 26.23 36.94
CA TYR A 166 16.37 25.34 38.10
C TYR A 166 16.80 23.92 37.75
N TYR A 167 16.28 23.34 36.66
CA TYR A 167 16.67 22.01 36.21
C TYR A 167 17.98 22.00 35.45
N GLY A 168 18.36 23.06 34.74
CA GLY A 168 19.64 23.16 34.02
C GLY A 168 20.87 23.22 34.94
N ARG A 169 20.70 23.57 36.21
CA ARG A 169 21.81 23.60 37.19
C ARG A 169 22.12 22.27 37.88
N ARG A 170 21.35 21.19 37.64
CA ARG A 170 21.56 19.88 38.27
C ARG A 170 22.20 18.83 37.37
N VAL A 171 22.56 19.16 36.11
CA VAL A 171 23.36 18.29 35.29
C VAL A 171 24.82 18.65 35.46
N VAL A 172 25.41 18.15 36.55
CA VAL A 172 26.87 18.13 36.72
C VAL A 172 27.40 16.99 35.89
N TRP A 173 28.02 17.29 34.79
CA TRP A 173 28.80 16.34 34.01
C TRP A 173 30.10 16.02 34.76
N PRO A 174 30.45 14.75 35.06
CA PRO A 174 31.78 14.42 35.50
C PRO A 174 32.73 14.54 34.32
N ALA A 175 33.71 15.43 34.47
CA ALA A 175 34.81 15.56 33.54
C ALA A 175 35.78 14.35 33.70
N GLY A 176 36.13 13.75 32.57
CA GLY A 176 37.40 13.04 32.42
C GLY A 176 37.36 11.53 32.48
N GLN A 177 37.13 10.91 31.35
CA GLN A 177 37.92 9.78 30.88
C GLN A 177 38.01 9.85 29.34
N GLN A 178 39.19 10.09 28.83
CA GLN A 178 39.53 9.94 27.43
C GLN A 178 39.42 8.43 27.12
N ALA A 179 38.28 8.03 26.52
CA ALA A 179 38.18 6.76 25.85
C ALA A 179 38.89 6.88 24.50
N GLN A 180 39.91 6.06 24.29
CA GLN A 180 40.47 5.79 22.96
C GLN A 180 39.35 5.39 21.99
N PRO A 181 39.45 5.73 20.71
CA PRO A 181 38.48 5.24 19.73
C PRO A 181 38.73 3.73 19.55
N GLU A 182 37.98 2.92 20.26
CA GLU A 182 37.76 1.55 19.83
C GLU A 182 37.10 1.62 18.47
N SER A 183 37.79 1.08 17.47
CA SER A 183 37.22 0.73 16.18
C SER A 183 35.97 -0.10 16.45
N GLN A 184 34.79 0.54 16.47
CA GLN A 184 33.57 -0.19 16.33
C GLN A 184 33.59 -0.78 14.91
N SER A 185 34.09 -2.03 14.86
CA SER A 185 33.73 -2.96 13.81
C SER A 185 32.23 -2.89 13.67
N GLN A 186 31.75 -2.20 12.63
CA GLN A 186 30.39 -2.36 12.17
C GLN A 186 30.24 -3.86 11.94
N ALA A 187 29.52 -4.52 12.83
CA ALA A 187 29.04 -5.86 12.61
C ALA A 187 28.15 -5.77 11.38
N SER A 188 28.72 -6.04 10.21
CA SER A 188 27.97 -6.29 9.00
C SER A 188 27.03 -7.44 9.34
N ALA A 189 25.73 -7.22 9.13
CA ALA A 189 24.73 -8.26 9.21
C ALA A 189 25.23 -9.50 8.42
N PRO A 190 25.11 -10.71 8.95
CA PRO A 190 25.54 -11.89 8.22
C PRO A 190 24.73 -12.03 6.94
N PHE A 191 25.42 -12.07 5.81
CA PHE A 191 24.87 -12.21 4.46
C PHE A 191 24.54 -13.67 4.13
N GLU A 192 23.87 -14.39 5.02
CA GLU A 192 23.67 -15.84 4.83
C GLU A 192 22.67 -16.22 3.73
N ASP A 193 21.88 -15.24 3.25
CA ASP A 193 20.90 -15.48 2.18
C ASP A 193 21.39 -15.11 0.77
N TYR A 194 22.62 -14.68 0.64
CA TYR A 194 23.19 -14.29 -0.66
C TYR A 194 24.15 -15.35 -1.19
N PRO A 195 24.17 -15.60 -2.52
CA PRO A 195 25.15 -16.49 -3.12
C PRO A 195 26.58 -16.07 -2.76
N VAL A 196 27.45 -17.05 -2.49
CA VAL A 196 28.86 -16.81 -2.19
C VAL A 196 29.51 -16.04 -3.34
N GLY A 197 30.13 -14.90 -3.04
CA GLY A 197 30.86 -14.10 -4.04
C GLY A 197 30.22 -12.77 -4.42
N LEU A 198 29.21 -12.30 -3.68
CA LEU A 198 28.63 -10.99 -3.91
C LEU A 198 29.64 -9.85 -3.70
N PRO A 199 29.66 -8.83 -4.59
CA PRO A 199 30.42 -7.64 -4.35
C PRO A 199 29.88 -6.90 -3.12
N VAL A 200 30.69 -6.71 -2.10
CA VAL A 200 30.37 -5.88 -0.95
C VAL A 200 30.51 -4.42 -1.40
N GLY A 201 29.44 -3.87 -1.98
CA GLY A 201 29.33 -2.46 -2.33
C GLY A 201 28.56 -1.69 -1.27
N PRO A 202 28.70 -0.37 -1.18
CA PRO A 202 27.85 0.44 -0.33
C PRO A 202 26.40 0.40 -0.85
N GLU A 203 25.45 0.18 0.04
CA GLU A 203 24.05 0.44 -0.25
C GLU A 203 23.85 1.95 -0.45
N ILE A 204 23.18 2.34 -1.51
CA ILE A 204 22.87 3.75 -1.81
C ILE A 204 21.37 3.95 -1.72
N ARG A 205 20.98 4.95 -0.93
CA ARG A 205 19.58 5.37 -0.77
C ARG A 205 19.48 6.87 -0.88
N ILE A 206 18.67 7.36 -1.81
CA ILE A 206 18.52 8.78 -2.13
C ILE A 206 17.04 9.13 -2.12
N LEU A 207 16.68 10.21 -1.43
CA LEU A 207 15.36 10.82 -1.48
C LEU A 207 15.33 11.93 -2.52
N ALA A 208 14.63 11.71 -3.61
CA ALA A 208 14.55 12.67 -4.71
C ALA A 208 13.83 13.95 -4.30
N GLY A 209 14.43 15.10 -4.59
CA GLY A 209 13.92 16.42 -4.22
C GLY A 209 14.06 16.78 -2.73
N ALA A 210 14.59 15.90 -1.90
CA ALA A 210 14.75 16.15 -0.46
C ALA A 210 16.00 16.96 -0.15
N SER A 211 15.88 17.94 0.73
CA SER A 211 17.02 18.76 1.21
C SER A 211 17.68 18.20 2.47
N ARG A 212 17.15 17.13 3.05
CA ARG A 212 17.63 16.50 4.30
C ARG A 212 17.56 15.00 4.20
N SER A 213 18.49 14.33 4.87
CA SER A 213 18.47 12.88 5.07
C SER A 213 17.43 12.49 6.12
N LEU A 214 16.95 11.26 6.05
CA LEU A 214 16.08 10.66 7.06
C LEU A 214 16.47 9.19 7.31
N VAL A 215 16.01 8.64 8.42
CA VAL A 215 16.12 7.22 8.74
C VAL A 215 14.73 6.61 8.63
N ASP A 216 14.60 5.51 7.89
CA ASP A 216 13.35 4.79 7.71
C ASP A 216 12.98 3.92 8.92
N HIS A 217 11.83 3.28 8.90
CA HIS A 217 11.37 2.36 9.94
C HIS A 217 12.25 1.10 10.06
N ALA A 218 12.98 0.75 9.00
CA ALA A 218 13.97 -0.33 9.01
C ALA A 218 15.33 0.09 9.61
N GLY A 219 15.48 1.36 10.05
CA GLY A 219 16.72 1.92 10.58
C GLY A 219 17.76 2.25 9.49
N LYS A 220 17.38 2.28 8.21
CA LYS A 220 18.27 2.59 7.09
C LYS A 220 18.32 4.10 6.83
N LEU A 221 19.54 4.61 6.61
CA LEU A 221 19.75 6.02 6.27
C LEU A 221 19.47 6.27 4.79
N TRP A 222 18.57 7.20 4.50
CA TRP A 222 18.30 7.74 3.18
C TRP A 222 18.91 9.14 3.08
N SER A 223 19.78 9.36 2.12
CA SER A 223 20.44 10.65 1.91
C SER A 223 19.49 11.67 1.30
N ALA A 224 19.80 12.95 1.52
CA ALA A 224 19.23 14.02 0.72
C ALA A 224 19.51 13.80 -0.76
N ASP A 225 18.76 14.51 -1.61
CA ASP A 225 18.88 14.42 -3.07
C ASP A 225 20.29 14.82 -3.54
N ALA A 226 20.92 13.91 -4.29
CA ALA A 226 22.30 14.06 -4.76
C ALA A 226 22.48 13.38 -6.13
N TYR A 227 23.58 13.70 -6.82
CA TYR A 227 23.96 13.12 -8.12
C TYR A 227 22.99 13.39 -9.26
N PHE A 228 22.11 14.38 -9.14
CA PHE A 228 21.12 14.70 -10.15
C PHE A 228 21.54 15.85 -11.06
N SER A 229 20.95 15.88 -12.24
CA SER A 229 20.95 17.05 -13.13
C SER A 229 19.57 17.22 -13.76
N GLY A 230 19.09 18.47 -13.87
CA GLY A 230 17.77 18.80 -14.38
C GLY A 230 16.62 18.53 -13.41
N GLY A 231 15.41 18.73 -13.90
CA GLY A 231 14.18 18.63 -13.11
C GLY A 231 14.08 19.65 -11.98
N ALA A 232 12.96 19.63 -11.30
CA ALA A 232 12.69 20.49 -10.15
C ALA A 232 12.42 19.63 -8.90
N ALA A 233 12.93 20.05 -7.74
CA ALA A 233 12.56 19.50 -6.46
C ALA A 233 11.19 20.07 -6.05
N VAL A 234 10.21 19.20 -5.82
CA VAL A 234 8.84 19.57 -5.47
C VAL A 234 8.52 19.01 -4.09
N LYS A 235 7.90 19.85 -3.24
CA LYS A 235 7.34 19.41 -1.96
C LYS A 235 5.87 19.10 -2.15
N THR A 236 5.47 17.94 -1.69
CA THR A 236 4.09 17.49 -1.72
C THR A 236 3.36 17.93 -0.46
N THR A 237 2.11 18.36 -0.60
CA THR A 237 1.22 18.57 0.55
C THR A 237 1.08 17.24 1.31
N PRO A 238 1.06 17.26 2.65
CA PRO A 238 0.89 16.05 3.42
C PRO A 238 -0.45 15.36 3.11
N VAL A 239 -0.42 14.31 2.31
CA VAL A 239 -1.51 13.38 2.06
C VAL A 239 -1.08 12.00 2.55
N HIS A 240 -2.04 11.13 2.81
CA HIS A 240 -1.74 9.73 3.15
C HIS A 240 -1.38 8.97 1.88
N ILE A 241 -0.23 8.32 1.88
CA ILE A 241 0.20 7.47 0.78
C ILE A 241 -0.12 6.02 1.14
N PHE A 242 -0.91 5.38 0.28
CA PHE A 242 -1.29 3.97 0.42
C PHE A 242 -0.12 3.03 0.10
N ARG A 243 -0.21 1.80 0.55
CA ARG A 243 0.75 0.71 0.30
C ARG A 243 2.15 0.98 0.80
N THR A 244 2.32 1.85 1.78
CA THR A 244 3.60 2.05 2.43
C THR A 244 3.45 2.53 3.86
N GLN A 245 4.39 2.12 4.70
CA GLN A 245 4.59 2.70 6.02
C GLN A 245 5.48 3.95 5.94
N GLU A 246 6.29 4.10 4.89
CA GLU A 246 7.28 5.15 4.73
C GLU A 246 6.69 6.44 4.15
N GLN A 247 5.73 7.04 4.86
CA GLN A 247 5.05 8.26 4.45
C GLN A 247 6.01 9.43 4.14
N ALA A 248 7.16 9.46 4.81
CA ALA A 248 8.15 10.52 4.67
C ALA A 248 8.85 10.54 3.30
N PHE A 249 8.97 9.39 2.62
CA PHE A 249 9.58 9.30 1.30
C PHE A 249 8.83 10.13 0.25
N PHE A 250 7.53 10.26 0.42
CA PHE A 250 6.62 10.86 -0.54
C PHE A 250 6.33 12.35 -0.25
N ARG A 251 7.04 12.95 0.71
CA ARG A 251 6.95 14.40 1.01
C ARG A 251 7.69 15.27 0.03
N THR A 252 8.58 14.68 -0.75
CA THR A 252 9.34 15.36 -1.80
C THR A 252 9.41 14.46 -3.03
N SER A 253 9.65 15.08 -4.17
CA SER A 253 9.90 14.40 -5.44
C SER A 253 10.81 15.24 -6.31
N ARG A 254 11.47 14.62 -7.29
CA ARG A 254 12.07 15.31 -8.43
C ARG A 254 11.15 15.12 -9.62
N GLN A 255 10.85 16.22 -10.32
CA GLN A 255 9.87 16.24 -11.41
C GLN A 255 10.40 16.91 -12.66
N GLY A 256 9.84 16.55 -13.81
CA GLY A 256 10.19 17.06 -15.13
C GLY A 256 11.10 16.12 -15.92
N LYS A 257 12.06 16.64 -16.68
CA LYS A 257 13.12 15.86 -17.33
C LYS A 257 14.39 15.97 -16.50
N PHE A 258 14.90 14.84 -16.02
CA PHE A 258 16.07 14.80 -15.14
C PHE A 258 16.84 13.49 -15.30
N ARG A 259 18.07 13.49 -14.80
CA ARG A 259 18.91 12.30 -14.72
C ARG A 259 19.67 12.26 -13.39
N TYR A 260 20.12 11.07 -13.05
CA TYR A 260 21.06 10.80 -11.96
C TYR A 260 22.31 10.13 -12.53
N ASP A 261 23.50 10.60 -12.12
CA ASP A 261 24.79 10.01 -12.44
C ASP A 261 25.41 9.56 -11.11
N ILE A 262 25.19 8.30 -10.73
CA ILE A 262 25.48 7.78 -9.39
C ILE A 262 26.78 6.99 -9.43
N PRO A 263 27.86 7.42 -8.73
CA PRO A 263 29.10 6.67 -8.67
C PRO A 263 28.88 5.30 -8.02
N LEU A 264 29.22 4.24 -8.74
CA LEU A 264 29.12 2.85 -8.29
C LEU A 264 30.43 2.10 -8.52
N LYS A 265 30.82 1.30 -7.53
CA LYS A 265 31.90 0.31 -7.74
C LYS A 265 31.44 -0.76 -8.72
N LYS A 266 32.40 -1.32 -9.47
CA LYS A 266 32.09 -2.45 -10.35
C LYS A 266 31.47 -3.60 -9.54
N GLY A 267 30.28 -4.03 -9.96
CA GLY A 267 29.50 -5.06 -9.28
C GLY A 267 28.13 -5.22 -9.93
N ILE A 268 27.34 -6.14 -9.37
CA ILE A 268 25.95 -6.35 -9.74
C ILE A 268 25.07 -5.80 -8.63
N TYR A 269 24.03 -5.09 -8.99
CA TYR A 269 23.14 -4.41 -8.05
C TYR A 269 21.67 -4.69 -8.40
N GLU A 270 20.83 -4.58 -7.37
CA GLU A 270 19.39 -4.43 -7.51
C GLU A 270 19.03 -2.96 -7.34
N LEU A 271 18.35 -2.40 -8.34
CA LEU A 271 17.82 -1.04 -8.30
C LEU A 271 16.33 -1.10 -7.95
N ARG A 272 15.93 -0.31 -6.97
CA ARG A 272 14.53 -0.05 -6.64
C ARG A 272 14.20 1.42 -6.83
N LEU A 273 13.17 1.69 -7.59
CA LEU A 273 12.65 3.04 -7.83
C LEU A 273 11.30 3.18 -7.16
N HIS A 274 11.16 4.21 -6.32
CA HIS A 274 9.94 4.46 -5.55
C HIS A 274 9.18 5.62 -6.18
N PHE A 275 7.92 5.38 -6.50
CA PHE A 275 7.03 6.31 -7.15
C PHE A 275 5.72 6.47 -6.38
N ALA A 276 5.10 7.64 -6.47
CA ALA A 276 3.70 7.87 -6.21
C ALA A 276 3.23 9.10 -6.99
N GLU A 277 2.02 9.04 -7.57
CA GLU A 277 1.41 10.23 -8.13
C GLU A 277 0.79 11.05 -7.00
N THR A 278 1.39 12.20 -6.73
CA THR A 278 1.02 13.07 -5.60
C THR A 278 0.61 14.47 -6.03
N VAL A 279 0.47 14.70 -7.34
CA VAL A 279 0.18 16.02 -7.94
C VAL A 279 -1.14 16.00 -8.68
N TYR A 280 -1.37 14.96 -9.48
CA TYR A 280 -2.59 14.82 -10.27
C TYR A 280 -3.54 13.86 -9.55
N ASP A 281 -4.24 14.37 -8.54
CA ASP A 281 -5.36 13.67 -7.94
C ASP A 281 -6.65 13.92 -8.74
N SER A 282 -7.69 13.15 -8.43
CA SER A 282 -8.97 13.28 -9.10
C SER A 282 -9.70 14.60 -8.79
N GLU A 283 -9.29 15.30 -7.72
CA GLU A 283 -9.92 16.55 -7.29
C GLU A 283 -9.34 17.77 -8.01
N SER A 284 -8.02 17.78 -8.24
CA SER A 284 -7.32 18.94 -8.80
C SER A 284 -7.51 19.08 -10.31
N THR A 285 -7.72 17.97 -11.04
CA THR A 285 -7.76 18.00 -12.52
C THR A 285 -9.05 17.48 -13.15
N GLY A 286 -9.91 16.81 -12.38
CA GLY A 286 -11.15 16.20 -12.90
C GLY A 286 -10.93 15.02 -13.86
N THR A 287 -9.68 14.59 -14.09
CA THR A 287 -9.29 13.60 -15.10
C THR A 287 -8.78 12.28 -14.51
N GLY A 288 -8.88 12.08 -13.20
CA GLY A 288 -8.77 10.74 -12.61
C GLY A 288 -7.40 10.08 -12.56
N GLY A 289 -6.33 10.76 -12.85
CA GLY A 289 -4.95 10.27 -12.62
C GLY A 289 -4.36 9.36 -13.72
N GLU A 290 -5.08 8.37 -14.24
CA GLU A 290 -4.61 7.50 -15.32
C GLU A 290 -4.40 8.30 -16.62
N GLY A 291 -3.27 8.06 -17.31
CA GLY A 291 -2.88 8.78 -18.53
C GLY A 291 -2.32 10.17 -18.31
N ASN A 292 -2.40 10.72 -17.10
CA ASN A 292 -1.91 12.07 -16.81
C ASN A 292 -0.40 12.14 -16.69
N ARG A 293 0.25 11.09 -16.21
CA ARG A 293 1.70 11.01 -16.12
C ARG A 293 2.21 9.74 -16.76
N ILE A 294 2.75 9.89 -17.96
CA ILE A 294 3.38 8.81 -18.69
C ILE A 294 4.86 9.15 -18.83
N MET A 295 5.73 8.20 -18.51
CA MET A 295 7.17 8.44 -18.55
C MET A 295 7.96 7.22 -19.04
N THR A 296 9.14 7.50 -19.54
CA THR A 296 10.16 6.52 -19.89
C THR A 296 11.34 6.65 -18.93
N VAL A 297 11.80 5.51 -18.37
CA VAL A 297 12.97 5.42 -17.50
C VAL A 297 14.03 4.56 -18.15
N ARG A 298 15.27 5.04 -18.16
CA ARG A 298 16.43 4.31 -18.71
C ARG A 298 17.54 4.18 -17.66
N ALA A 299 18.28 3.08 -17.73
CA ALA A 299 19.54 2.89 -17.01
C ALA A 299 20.65 2.59 -18.00
N ASN A 300 21.73 3.39 -18.01
CA ASN A 300 22.85 3.28 -18.94
C ASN A 300 22.40 3.21 -20.41
N GLY A 301 21.38 4.00 -20.78
CA GLY A 301 20.77 4.02 -22.10
C GLY A 301 19.78 2.87 -22.40
N LYS A 302 19.72 1.81 -21.58
CA LYS A 302 18.75 0.73 -21.72
C LYS A 302 17.41 1.14 -21.09
N VAL A 303 16.30 0.95 -21.82
CA VAL A 303 14.95 1.21 -21.30
C VAL A 303 14.60 0.21 -20.21
N LEU A 304 14.26 0.70 -19.02
CA LEU A 304 13.73 -0.06 -17.91
C LEU A 304 12.21 -0.03 -17.88
N LEU A 305 11.63 1.17 -18.05
CA LEU A 305 10.19 1.38 -18.13
C LEU A 305 9.89 2.17 -19.41
N SER A 306 8.93 1.73 -20.19
CA SER A 306 8.48 2.37 -21.43
C SER A 306 7.02 2.72 -21.32
N SER A 307 6.66 3.97 -21.63
CA SER A 307 5.30 4.48 -21.55
C SER A 307 4.62 4.10 -20.22
N PHE A 308 5.36 4.26 -19.13
CA PHE A 308 4.95 3.91 -17.79
C PHE A 308 3.93 4.92 -17.28
N ASP A 309 2.67 4.48 -17.21
CA ASP A 309 1.58 5.22 -16.56
C ASP A 309 1.58 4.92 -15.07
N LEU A 310 2.08 5.86 -14.29
CA LEU A 310 2.24 5.67 -12.85
C LEU A 310 0.92 5.40 -12.12
N SER A 311 -0.13 6.15 -12.45
CA SER A 311 -1.42 5.99 -11.76
C SER A 311 -2.10 4.67 -12.11
N ALA A 312 -2.01 4.22 -13.37
CA ALA A 312 -2.53 2.93 -13.80
C ALA A 312 -1.76 1.76 -13.14
N ASP A 313 -0.44 1.87 -13.03
CA ASP A 313 0.41 0.84 -12.45
C ASP A 313 0.28 0.75 -10.92
N ALA A 314 0.23 1.89 -10.25
CA ALA A 314 0.01 1.96 -8.80
C ALA A 314 -1.43 1.57 -8.39
N GLY A 315 -2.39 1.65 -9.31
CA GLY A 315 -3.82 1.45 -9.04
C GLY A 315 -4.50 2.68 -8.46
N GLY A 316 -3.90 3.87 -8.63
CA GLY A 316 -4.47 5.16 -8.23
C GLY A 316 -3.42 6.20 -7.83
N SER A 317 -3.87 7.43 -7.65
CA SER A 317 -3.07 8.50 -7.05
C SER A 317 -2.82 8.20 -5.56
N ASP A 318 -1.84 8.88 -4.98
CA ASP A 318 -1.45 8.72 -3.56
C ASP A 318 -1.16 7.28 -3.14
N THR A 319 -0.75 6.45 -4.09
CA THR A 319 -0.43 5.05 -3.87
C THR A 319 1.05 4.81 -4.20
N ALA A 320 1.79 4.27 -3.24
CA ALA A 320 3.20 3.93 -3.44
C ALA A 320 3.34 2.80 -4.46
N ASP A 321 4.26 2.97 -5.38
CA ASP A 321 4.66 2.00 -6.36
C ASP A 321 6.17 1.83 -6.37
N VAL A 322 6.63 0.59 -6.24
CA VAL A 322 8.05 0.26 -6.25
C VAL A 322 8.35 -0.61 -7.46
N LYS A 323 9.33 -0.22 -8.24
CA LYS A 323 9.83 -1.00 -9.38
C LYS A 323 11.20 -1.56 -9.08
N VAL A 324 11.37 -2.86 -9.28
CA VAL A 324 12.58 -3.61 -8.96
C VAL A 324 13.27 -4.07 -10.23
N PHE A 325 14.56 -3.77 -10.33
CA PHE A 325 15.41 -4.13 -11.48
C PHE A 325 16.68 -4.80 -10.97
N PRO A 326 16.80 -6.13 -11.08
CA PRO A 326 18.05 -6.85 -10.82
C PRO A 326 19.04 -6.62 -11.97
N ASP A 327 20.26 -7.14 -11.79
CA ASP A 327 21.33 -7.16 -12.81
C ASP A 327 21.75 -5.77 -13.31
N ILE A 328 21.65 -4.76 -12.46
CA ILE A 328 22.16 -3.42 -12.76
C ILE A 328 23.67 -3.40 -12.53
N GLU A 329 24.42 -2.90 -13.50
CA GLU A 329 25.86 -2.72 -13.42
C GLU A 329 26.18 -1.24 -13.72
N PRO A 330 27.23 -0.65 -13.13
CA PRO A 330 27.70 0.66 -13.54
C PRO A 330 28.23 0.63 -14.98
N ALA A 331 28.17 1.77 -15.66
CA ALA A 331 28.74 1.96 -16.97
C ALA A 331 30.29 1.93 -16.92
N ALA A 332 30.95 2.07 -18.06
CA ALA A 332 32.41 1.98 -18.17
C ALA A 332 33.15 3.10 -17.42
N ASP A 333 32.51 4.22 -17.19
CA ASP A 333 33.01 5.36 -16.41
C ASP A 333 32.89 5.19 -14.89
N GLY A 334 32.26 4.11 -14.43
CA GLY A 334 32.05 3.82 -13.02
C GLY A 334 30.81 4.49 -12.42
N GLU A 335 29.89 4.92 -13.24
CA GLU A 335 28.63 5.54 -12.80
C GLU A 335 27.41 4.74 -13.29
N LEU A 336 26.32 4.84 -12.56
CA LEU A 336 25.00 4.41 -13.02
C LEU A 336 24.24 5.65 -13.52
N HIS A 337 23.95 5.67 -14.81
CA HIS A 337 23.19 6.74 -15.43
C HIS A 337 21.71 6.37 -15.47
N LEU A 338 20.88 7.06 -14.68
CA LEU A 338 19.43 6.91 -14.70
C LEU A 338 18.82 8.15 -15.39
N GLU A 339 18.00 7.93 -16.40
CA GLU A 339 17.33 9.00 -17.14
C GLU A 339 15.83 8.88 -16.99
N PHE A 340 15.17 9.99 -16.68
CA PHE A 340 13.74 10.11 -16.49
C PHE A 340 13.18 11.16 -17.45
N GLU A 341 12.27 10.73 -18.32
CA GLU A 341 11.68 11.59 -19.34
C GLU A 341 10.16 11.39 -19.38
N GLY A 342 9.41 12.46 -19.16
CA GLY A 342 7.95 12.44 -19.34
C GLY A 342 7.59 12.48 -20.82
N GLU A 343 6.56 11.75 -21.20
CA GLU A 343 6.01 11.71 -22.55
C GLU A 343 4.92 12.76 -22.78
N ASN A 344 4.50 13.45 -21.71
CA ASN A 344 3.51 14.52 -21.72
C ASN A 344 3.93 15.70 -20.83
N GLU A 345 3.06 16.72 -20.73
CA GLU A 345 3.35 17.96 -19.99
C GLU A 345 3.56 17.75 -18.49
N ALA A 346 3.03 16.66 -17.91
CA ALA A 346 3.23 16.32 -16.51
C ALA A 346 4.70 16.03 -16.16
N GLY A 347 5.49 15.63 -17.16
CA GLY A 347 6.89 15.26 -16.98
C GLY A 347 7.05 13.96 -16.18
N ALA A 348 8.28 13.54 -15.94
CA ALA A 348 8.55 12.40 -15.06
C ALA A 348 8.49 12.82 -13.59
N ILE A 349 8.33 11.84 -12.70
CA ILE A 349 8.38 12.01 -11.23
C ILE A 349 9.15 10.85 -10.61
N LEU A 350 9.84 11.12 -9.50
CA LEU A 350 10.54 10.12 -8.69
C LEU A 350 10.60 10.60 -7.25
N GLN A 351 10.33 9.70 -6.29
CA GLN A 351 10.43 9.99 -4.87
C GLN A 351 11.70 9.45 -4.23
N ALA A 352 12.12 8.22 -4.59
CA ALA A 352 13.34 7.68 -4.01
C ALA A 352 14.04 6.65 -4.92
N ILE A 353 15.35 6.51 -4.71
CA ILE A 353 16.22 5.53 -5.36
C ILE A 353 16.87 4.68 -4.28
N GLU A 354 16.80 3.35 -4.43
CA GLU A 354 17.55 2.42 -3.62
C GLU A 354 18.40 1.52 -4.52
N ILE A 355 19.69 1.41 -4.24
CA ILE A 355 20.64 0.56 -4.97
C ILE A 355 21.31 -0.35 -3.95
N LEU A 356 21.09 -1.63 -4.10
CA LEU A 356 21.56 -2.67 -3.18
C LEU A 356 22.54 -3.60 -3.89
N PRO A 357 23.58 -4.08 -3.23
CA PRO A 357 24.40 -5.16 -3.76
C PRO A 357 23.52 -6.37 -4.11
N GLY A 358 23.67 -6.90 -5.30
CA GLY A 358 22.86 -8.00 -5.81
C GLY A 358 23.71 -9.16 -6.36
N ALA A 359 23.05 -10.17 -6.87
CA ALA A 359 23.65 -11.28 -7.59
C ALA A 359 22.99 -11.44 -8.96
N ARG A 360 23.77 -11.87 -9.95
CA ARG A 360 23.28 -12.02 -11.33
C ARG A 360 22.14 -13.04 -11.41
N GLY A 361 21.04 -12.63 -12.03
CA GLY A 361 19.85 -13.46 -12.21
C GLY A 361 19.03 -13.67 -10.93
N HIS A 362 19.34 -12.97 -9.84
CA HIS A 362 18.63 -13.12 -8.58
C HIS A 362 18.10 -11.77 -8.08
N MET A 363 16.83 -11.75 -7.73
CA MET A 363 16.22 -10.67 -6.97
C MET A 363 16.48 -10.93 -5.47
N LEU A 364 16.70 -9.86 -4.72
CA LEU A 364 16.84 -9.94 -3.27
C LEU A 364 15.54 -10.45 -2.61
N PRO A 365 15.65 -11.27 -1.54
CA PRO A 365 14.48 -11.72 -0.80
C PRO A 365 13.62 -10.56 -0.29
N VAL A 366 12.29 -10.66 -0.46
CA VAL A 366 11.34 -9.76 0.19
C VAL A 366 10.77 -10.48 1.40
N ARG A 367 11.04 -9.96 2.60
CA ARG A 367 10.52 -10.47 3.86
C ARG A 367 9.88 -9.35 4.63
N VAL A 368 8.59 -9.48 4.92
CA VAL A 368 7.78 -8.45 5.57
C VAL A 368 7.10 -9.06 6.78
N LEU A 369 7.21 -8.37 7.92
CA LEU A 369 6.40 -8.65 9.11
C LEU A 369 5.43 -7.49 9.36
N PRO A 370 4.18 -7.77 9.73
CA PRO A 370 3.20 -6.74 10.07
C PRO A 370 3.55 -6.09 11.43
N ARG A 371 4.60 -5.27 11.45
CA ARG A 371 5.10 -4.54 12.62
C ARG A 371 5.79 -3.24 12.20
N GLN A 372 6.01 -2.34 13.14
CA GLN A 372 6.62 -1.03 12.85
C GLN A 372 8.15 -1.03 12.83
N THR A 373 8.78 -2.07 13.33
CA THR A 373 10.25 -2.17 13.47
C THR A 373 10.77 -3.41 12.78
N PRO A 374 12.00 -3.40 12.27
CA PRO A 374 12.59 -4.58 11.66
C PRO A 374 12.80 -5.70 12.69
N TYR A 375 13.00 -6.89 12.19
CA TYR A 375 13.25 -8.07 13.00
C TYR A 375 14.39 -8.93 12.42
N TYR A 376 15.20 -9.47 13.30
CA TYR A 376 16.21 -10.47 12.99
C TYR A 376 15.74 -11.80 13.56
N SER A 377 15.40 -12.75 12.70
CA SER A 377 14.90 -14.07 13.13
C SER A 377 16.04 -14.93 13.72
N ASN A 378 15.67 -15.95 14.50
CA ASN A 378 16.63 -16.84 15.14
C ASN A 378 17.50 -17.62 14.15
N ASP A 379 17.05 -17.76 12.90
CA ASP A 379 17.79 -18.34 11.78
C ASP A 379 18.59 -17.30 10.97
N SER A 380 18.84 -16.13 11.56
CA SER A 380 19.65 -15.04 11.00
C SER A 380 19.07 -14.38 9.74
N ARG A 381 17.77 -14.48 9.51
CA ARG A 381 17.10 -13.78 8.40
C ARG A 381 16.61 -12.41 8.83
N TRP A 382 16.85 -11.42 7.96
CA TRP A 382 16.34 -10.07 8.13
C TRP A 382 14.91 -9.98 7.63
N TRP A 383 14.03 -9.37 8.44
CA TRP A 383 12.65 -9.06 8.11
C TRP A 383 12.40 -7.57 8.19
N SER A 384 11.89 -7.01 7.12
CA SER A 384 11.50 -5.60 7.07
C SER A 384 10.24 -5.35 7.91
N PRO A 385 10.06 -4.10 8.38
CA PRO A 385 8.78 -3.63 8.86
C PRO A 385 7.69 -3.82 7.81
N ASP A 386 6.44 -3.65 8.24
CA ASP A 386 5.27 -3.77 7.37
C ASP A 386 5.30 -2.74 6.24
N ASP A 387 5.17 -3.21 5.00
CA ASP A 387 5.14 -2.37 3.81
C ASP A 387 4.33 -3.04 2.70
N TYR A 388 4.04 -2.32 1.62
CA TYR A 388 3.29 -2.79 0.44
C TYR A 388 1.83 -3.16 0.72
N PHE A 389 1.29 -2.86 1.90
CA PHE A 389 -0.05 -3.26 2.34
C PHE A 389 -1.12 -2.20 2.05
N GLU A 390 -2.35 -2.68 1.89
CA GLU A 390 -3.54 -1.84 1.86
C GLU A 390 -4.64 -2.50 2.70
N GLY A 391 -5.27 -1.72 3.61
CA GLY A 391 -6.31 -2.20 4.49
C GLY A 391 -5.80 -3.03 5.68
N GLY A 392 -6.75 -3.64 6.39
CA GLY A 392 -6.48 -4.40 7.61
C GLY A 392 -5.99 -3.54 8.78
N ARG A 393 -5.70 -4.21 9.89
CA ARG A 393 -5.19 -3.60 11.12
C ARG A 393 -4.02 -4.40 11.67
N LEU A 394 -3.12 -3.74 12.37
CA LEU A 394 -2.05 -4.42 13.11
C LEU A 394 -2.54 -4.84 14.49
N ALA A 395 -2.13 -6.02 14.93
CA ALA A 395 -2.27 -6.49 16.30
C ALA A 395 -0.93 -7.00 16.82
N ALA A 396 -0.67 -6.77 18.10
CA ALA A 396 0.50 -7.26 18.81
C ALA A 396 0.06 -8.12 20.01
N TYR A 397 0.87 -9.12 20.34
CA TYR A 397 0.58 -10.11 21.37
C TYR A 397 1.83 -10.41 22.18
N SER A 398 1.75 -10.34 23.51
CA SER A 398 2.84 -10.73 24.41
C SER A 398 2.91 -12.23 24.64
N ALA A 399 1.78 -12.94 24.49
CA ALA A 399 1.76 -14.39 24.69
C ALA A 399 2.45 -15.10 23.53
N PRO A 400 3.57 -15.80 23.75
CA PRO A 400 4.28 -16.50 22.69
C PRO A 400 3.46 -17.70 22.19
N PRO A 401 3.41 -17.95 20.88
CA PRO A 401 2.76 -19.15 20.36
C PRO A 401 3.58 -20.41 20.59
N SER A 402 2.91 -21.55 20.64
CA SER A 402 3.56 -22.85 20.69
C SER A 402 3.97 -23.37 19.32
N GLY A 403 4.97 -24.26 19.28
CA GLY A 403 5.36 -25.00 18.07
C GLY A 403 6.30 -24.27 17.11
N THR A 404 7.00 -23.26 17.60
CA THR A 404 8.05 -22.55 16.89
C THR A 404 9.25 -22.30 17.79
N ASP A 405 10.45 -22.29 17.21
CA ASP A 405 11.69 -21.90 17.87
C ASP A 405 11.92 -20.38 17.79
N ASP A 406 11.07 -19.67 17.02
CA ASP A 406 11.11 -18.24 16.81
C ASP A 406 9.72 -17.60 17.07
N PRO A 407 9.32 -17.46 18.36
CA PRO A 407 8.00 -16.94 18.71
C PRO A 407 7.84 -15.45 18.35
N ASP A 408 8.91 -14.66 18.33
CA ASP A 408 8.89 -13.23 18.05
C ASP A 408 8.56 -12.91 16.58
N LEU A 409 8.84 -13.83 15.66
CA LEU A 409 8.40 -13.74 14.28
C LEU A 409 6.87 -13.66 14.18
N TYR A 410 6.18 -14.29 15.11
CA TYR A 410 4.73 -14.32 15.18
C TYR A 410 4.13 -13.36 16.22
N ALA A 411 4.92 -12.48 16.85
CA ALA A 411 4.44 -11.56 17.89
C ALA A 411 3.37 -10.57 17.39
N THR A 412 3.32 -10.35 16.09
CA THR A 412 2.39 -9.43 15.44
C THR A 412 1.64 -10.11 14.29
N GLU A 413 0.50 -9.55 13.93
CA GLU A 413 -0.24 -9.95 12.75
C GLU A 413 -0.96 -8.76 12.12
N ARG A 414 -1.20 -8.81 10.79
CA ARG A 414 -2.20 -7.98 10.11
C ARG A 414 -3.47 -8.79 10.00
N TRP A 415 -4.60 -8.19 10.34
CA TRP A 415 -5.89 -8.86 10.36
C TRP A 415 -7.00 -7.99 9.78
N GLY A 416 -8.08 -8.63 9.34
CA GLY A 416 -9.23 -8.00 8.71
C GLY A 416 -9.35 -8.36 7.24
N ASN A 417 -9.78 -7.42 6.41
CA ASN A 417 -9.75 -7.49 4.95
C ASN A 417 -8.59 -6.61 4.47
N PHE A 418 -7.62 -7.19 3.79
CA PHE A 418 -6.39 -6.48 3.39
C PHE A 418 -5.70 -7.14 2.19
N SER A 419 -4.82 -6.39 1.55
CA SER A 419 -3.98 -6.88 0.48
C SER A 419 -2.52 -6.45 0.65
N TYR A 420 -1.62 -7.13 -0.07
CA TYR A 420 -0.23 -6.76 -0.24
C TYR A 420 0.11 -6.73 -1.73
N ALA A 421 0.79 -5.68 -2.17
CA ALA A 421 1.29 -5.55 -3.54
C ALA A 421 2.82 -5.67 -3.52
N ILE A 422 3.33 -6.89 -3.40
CA ILE A 422 4.78 -7.17 -3.26
C ILE A 422 5.47 -6.91 -4.60
N PRO A 423 6.39 -5.92 -4.69
CA PRO A 423 7.09 -5.62 -5.92
C PRO A 423 8.14 -6.70 -6.22
N VAL A 424 8.14 -7.20 -7.44
CA VAL A 424 9.09 -8.21 -7.90
C VAL A 424 9.51 -7.95 -9.34
N ALA A 425 10.72 -8.36 -9.70
CA ALA A 425 11.19 -8.36 -11.08
C ALA A 425 10.50 -9.46 -11.91
N PRO A 426 10.57 -9.44 -13.26
CA PRO A 426 10.12 -10.57 -14.06
C PRO A 426 10.85 -11.85 -13.66
N GLY A 427 10.10 -12.93 -13.40
CA GLY A 427 10.66 -14.21 -12.96
C GLY A 427 9.62 -15.12 -12.31
N ARG A 428 10.08 -16.18 -11.68
CA ARG A 428 9.26 -17.08 -10.87
C ARG A 428 9.66 -16.98 -9.40
N TYR A 429 8.67 -17.13 -8.53
CA TYR A 429 8.85 -16.87 -7.12
C TYR A 429 8.21 -17.95 -6.27
N THR A 430 8.85 -18.23 -5.15
CA THR A 430 8.28 -18.98 -4.04
C THR A 430 7.76 -17.98 -3.00
N LEU A 431 6.48 -18.09 -2.69
CA LEU A 431 5.81 -17.35 -1.62
C LEU A 431 5.66 -18.23 -0.39
N THR A 432 6.07 -17.75 0.77
CA THR A 432 5.81 -18.39 2.06
C THR A 432 4.98 -17.46 2.93
N LEU A 433 3.83 -17.94 3.39
CA LEU A 433 2.92 -17.25 4.30
C LEU A 433 3.00 -17.86 5.68
N TYR A 434 3.12 -17.02 6.70
CA TYR A 434 3.23 -17.39 8.10
C TYR A 434 1.96 -16.98 8.84
N PHE A 435 1.33 -17.93 9.54
CA PHE A 435 0.08 -17.72 10.28
C PHE A 435 0.23 -18.19 11.70
N VAL A 436 -0.55 -17.60 12.60
CA VAL A 436 -0.60 -18.02 14.00
C VAL A 436 -2.03 -18.07 14.51
N ARG A 437 -2.38 -19.18 15.18
CA ARG A 437 -3.62 -19.31 15.93
C ARG A 437 -3.45 -18.61 17.27
N ARG A 438 -4.31 -17.67 17.55
CA ARG A 438 -4.33 -16.93 18.81
C ARG A 438 -5.33 -17.52 19.81
N HIS A 439 -4.91 -17.54 21.07
CA HIS A 439 -5.71 -17.97 22.21
C HIS A 439 -6.07 -16.81 23.15
N SER A 440 -5.48 -15.66 22.95
CA SER A 440 -5.68 -14.44 23.72
C SER A 440 -6.07 -13.27 22.82
N GLU A 441 -6.67 -12.25 23.41
CA GLU A 441 -6.87 -10.97 22.76
C GLU A 441 -5.55 -10.22 22.57
N PRO A 442 -5.47 -9.27 21.61
CA PRO A 442 -4.31 -8.41 21.44
C PRO A 442 -4.03 -7.57 22.70
N ASP A 443 -2.75 -7.29 22.97
CA ASP A 443 -2.33 -6.46 24.12
C ASP A 443 -2.81 -5.00 24.01
N GLN A 444 -2.98 -4.52 22.79
CA GLN A 444 -3.69 -3.27 22.51
C GLN A 444 -5.01 -3.63 21.86
N PRO A 445 -6.15 -3.39 22.50
CA PRO A 445 -7.41 -3.47 21.81
C PRO A 445 -7.32 -2.49 20.64
N ALA A 446 -7.34 -3.01 19.43
CA ALA A 446 -7.57 -2.20 18.24
C ALA A 446 -8.79 -1.37 18.58
N LEU A 447 -8.64 -0.04 18.61
CA LEU A 447 -9.64 0.93 19.08
C LEU A 447 -11.02 0.45 18.61
N ALA A 448 -11.82 0.10 19.60
CA ALA A 448 -13.03 -0.68 19.42
C ALA A 448 -14.10 0.16 18.71
N GLY A 449 -14.20 0.01 17.41
CA GLY A 449 -15.28 0.56 16.58
C GLY A 449 -16.13 -0.53 15.93
N GLY A 450 -16.07 -1.77 16.41
CA GLY A 450 -16.90 -2.88 15.92
C GLY A 450 -17.87 -3.35 16.99
N ILE A 451 -19.15 -3.08 16.82
CA ILE A 451 -20.23 -3.72 17.58
C ILE A 451 -20.36 -5.14 17.04
N GLY A 452 -19.63 -6.06 17.62
CA GLY A 452 -19.70 -7.49 17.37
C GLY A 452 -18.79 -8.17 18.36
N GLU A 453 -19.25 -9.24 19.01
CA GLU A 453 -18.38 -10.09 19.81
C GLU A 453 -17.20 -10.52 18.96
N PRO A 454 -15.95 -10.51 19.50
CA PRO A 454 -14.80 -10.96 18.75
C PRO A 454 -15.01 -12.41 18.35
N THR A 455 -15.37 -12.65 17.10
CA THR A 455 -15.46 -14.02 16.59
C THR A 455 -14.06 -14.60 16.60
N THR A 456 -13.89 -15.72 17.30
CA THR A 456 -12.61 -16.46 17.30
C THR A 456 -12.41 -17.24 15.99
N ALA A 457 -13.35 -17.15 15.06
CA ALA A 457 -13.29 -17.77 13.76
C ALA A 457 -12.28 -17.03 12.86
N ARG A 458 -11.46 -17.80 12.17
CA ARG A 458 -10.47 -17.32 11.20
C ARG A 458 -10.49 -18.22 9.99
N VAL A 459 -11.57 -18.08 9.22
CA VAL A 459 -11.75 -18.76 7.94
C VAL A 459 -11.67 -17.71 6.85
N PHE A 460 -10.75 -17.87 5.93
CA PHE A 460 -10.49 -16.86 4.89
C PHE A 460 -9.92 -17.47 3.63
N ASN A 461 -9.95 -16.69 2.56
CA ASN A 461 -9.30 -17.01 1.30
C ASN A 461 -8.03 -16.17 1.15
N VAL A 462 -7.05 -16.72 0.42
CA VAL A 462 -5.88 -15.99 -0.03
C VAL A 462 -5.75 -16.19 -1.53
N PHE A 463 -5.66 -15.06 -2.25
CA PHE A 463 -5.44 -15.07 -3.69
C PHE A 463 -4.07 -14.46 -4.01
N CYS A 464 -3.46 -14.89 -5.12
CA CYS A 464 -2.30 -14.23 -5.71
C CYS A 464 -2.62 -13.90 -7.17
N ASN A 465 -2.58 -12.62 -7.52
CA ASN A 465 -2.92 -12.14 -8.87
C ASN A 465 -4.27 -12.67 -9.36
N GLY A 466 -5.27 -12.75 -8.46
CA GLY A 466 -6.61 -13.27 -8.72
C GLY A 466 -6.75 -14.78 -8.72
N HIS A 467 -5.66 -15.55 -8.60
CA HIS A 467 -5.70 -17.01 -8.48
C HIS A 467 -5.73 -17.45 -7.02
N ALA A 468 -6.64 -18.34 -6.68
CA ALA A 468 -6.77 -18.85 -5.31
C ALA A 468 -5.54 -19.67 -4.91
N LEU A 469 -4.90 -19.29 -3.82
CA LEU A 469 -3.85 -20.05 -3.15
C LEU A 469 -4.42 -20.86 -1.97
N LEU A 470 -5.33 -20.26 -1.22
CA LEU A 470 -6.05 -20.87 -0.11
C LEU A 470 -7.54 -20.54 -0.25
N GLU A 471 -8.39 -21.56 -0.19
CA GLU A 471 -9.84 -21.40 -0.18
C GLU A 471 -10.44 -21.97 1.10
N ASN A 472 -11.28 -21.16 1.76
CA ASN A 472 -11.92 -21.50 3.04
C ASN A 472 -10.91 -22.04 4.08
N PHE A 473 -9.73 -21.42 4.13
CA PHE A 473 -8.65 -21.81 5.02
C PHE A 473 -9.04 -21.53 6.47
N ASP A 474 -9.34 -22.60 7.21
CA ASP A 474 -9.69 -22.54 8.63
C ASP A 474 -8.42 -22.68 9.47
N LEU A 475 -7.87 -21.54 9.91
CA LEU A 475 -6.63 -21.50 10.67
C LEU A 475 -6.69 -22.33 11.96
N LYS A 476 -7.85 -22.43 12.60
CA LYS A 476 -8.03 -23.23 13.81
C LYS A 476 -7.88 -24.72 13.52
N LYS A 477 -8.42 -25.20 12.42
CA LYS A 477 -8.30 -26.62 12.00
C LYS A 477 -6.88 -26.93 11.53
N GLU A 478 -6.26 -26.00 10.78
CA GLU A 478 -4.94 -26.19 10.22
C GLU A 478 -3.81 -26.14 11.26
N ALA A 479 -3.96 -25.36 12.31
CA ALA A 479 -2.98 -25.23 13.38
C ALA A 479 -2.86 -26.48 14.28
N ARG A 480 -3.90 -27.33 14.34
CA ARG A 480 -3.93 -28.60 15.11
C ARG A 480 -3.32 -28.45 16.52
N GLU A 481 -2.20 -29.16 16.78
CA GLU A 481 -1.49 -29.15 18.07
C GLU A 481 -0.50 -27.98 18.22
N LYS A 482 -0.07 -27.38 17.11
CA LYS A 482 0.83 -26.22 17.06
C LYS A 482 0.03 -24.97 16.79
N ASP A 483 0.46 -23.83 17.36
CA ASP A 483 -0.20 -22.56 17.09
C ASP A 483 0.21 -21.96 15.75
N VAL A 484 1.37 -22.32 15.23
CA VAL A 484 1.93 -21.76 13.99
C VAL A 484 1.64 -22.64 12.78
N VAL A 485 1.33 -22.00 11.66
CA VAL A 485 1.07 -22.64 10.37
C VAL A 485 1.84 -21.90 9.29
N THR A 486 2.57 -22.63 8.47
CA THR A 486 3.27 -22.09 7.30
C THR A 486 2.69 -22.69 6.03
N ARG A 487 2.50 -21.87 5.00
CA ARG A 487 2.06 -22.31 3.67
C ARG A 487 3.03 -21.78 2.63
N ARG A 488 3.48 -22.68 1.75
CA ARG A 488 4.43 -22.38 0.70
C ARG A 488 3.81 -22.63 -0.67
N PHE A 489 4.05 -21.73 -1.61
CA PHE A 489 3.56 -21.75 -2.97
C PHE A 489 4.72 -21.46 -3.91
N ASP A 490 5.05 -22.38 -4.80
CA ASP A 490 6.18 -22.28 -5.71
C ASP A 490 5.70 -21.88 -7.13
N GLY A 491 6.59 -21.26 -7.92
CA GLY A 491 6.36 -20.97 -9.33
C GLY A 491 5.38 -19.83 -9.61
N LEU A 492 5.16 -18.93 -8.66
CA LEU A 492 4.31 -17.76 -8.87
C LEU A 492 4.98 -16.75 -9.81
N GLU A 493 4.19 -16.19 -10.71
CA GLU A 493 4.65 -15.17 -11.66
C GLU A 493 4.04 -13.80 -11.33
N PRO A 494 4.78 -12.70 -11.52
CA PRO A 494 4.24 -11.37 -11.31
C PRO A 494 3.13 -11.05 -12.30
N ASN A 495 2.23 -10.14 -11.90
CA ASN A 495 1.27 -9.54 -12.81
C ASN A 495 1.95 -8.58 -13.82
N ALA A 496 1.17 -7.97 -14.70
CA ALA A 496 1.68 -7.04 -15.71
C ALA A 496 2.35 -5.79 -15.10
N GLN A 497 2.06 -5.48 -13.84
CA GLN A 497 2.63 -4.37 -13.07
C GLN A 497 3.91 -4.75 -12.31
N GLY A 498 4.43 -5.98 -12.49
CA GLY A 498 5.62 -6.45 -11.75
C GLY A 498 5.35 -6.66 -10.26
N LYS A 499 4.20 -7.21 -9.90
CA LYS A 499 3.81 -7.42 -8.50
C LYS A 499 3.21 -8.81 -8.27
N LEU A 500 3.44 -9.37 -7.09
CA LEU A 500 2.58 -10.41 -6.53
C LEU A 500 1.52 -9.70 -5.69
N LEU A 501 0.29 -9.65 -6.22
CA LEU A 501 -0.84 -9.04 -5.54
C LEU A 501 -1.54 -10.10 -4.70
N LEU A 502 -1.37 -10.01 -3.38
CA LEU A 502 -1.93 -10.96 -2.41
C LEU A 502 -3.18 -10.36 -1.78
N ASP A 503 -4.32 -11.01 -1.96
CA ASP A 503 -5.59 -10.58 -1.37
C ASP A 503 -6.02 -11.56 -0.27
N PHE A 504 -6.23 -11.03 0.94
CA PHE A 504 -6.68 -11.77 2.11
C PHE A 504 -8.13 -11.42 2.41
N THR A 505 -9.04 -12.31 2.05
CA THR A 505 -10.48 -12.05 2.11
C THR A 505 -11.15 -12.91 3.18
N PRO A 506 -11.75 -12.32 4.22
CA PRO A 506 -12.50 -13.05 5.24
C PRO A 506 -13.67 -13.85 4.66
N VAL A 507 -13.90 -15.05 5.18
CA VAL A 507 -15.09 -15.88 4.91
C VAL A 507 -15.93 -15.98 6.19
N ASP A 508 -15.28 -16.29 7.32
CA ASP A 508 -15.89 -16.27 8.65
C ASP A 508 -14.88 -15.71 9.66
N GLY A 509 -15.26 -14.64 10.35
CA GLY A 509 -14.36 -13.87 11.21
C GLY A 509 -13.40 -13.00 10.40
N TYR A 510 -12.09 -13.20 10.58
CA TYR A 510 -11.05 -12.33 10.02
C TYR A 510 -10.00 -13.13 9.24
N ALA A 511 -9.53 -12.57 8.12
CA ALA A 511 -8.27 -13.01 7.52
C ALA A 511 -7.10 -12.50 8.36
N THR A 512 -5.96 -13.20 8.35
CA THR A 512 -4.77 -12.81 9.11
C THR A 512 -3.50 -13.27 8.42
N VAL A 513 -2.37 -12.59 8.68
CA VAL A 513 -1.02 -13.02 8.32
C VAL A 513 -0.03 -12.49 9.35
N SER A 514 0.96 -13.29 9.73
CA SER A 514 2.03 -12.91 10.65
C SER A 514 3.36 -12.63 9.95
N GLY A 515 3.53 -13.10 8.72
CA GLY A 515 4.72 -12.82 7.91
C GLY A 515 4.54 -13.27 6.48
N ILE A 516 5.24 -12.59 5.59
CA ILE A 516 5.27 -12.86 4.14
C ILE A 516 6.72 -12.93 3.69
N GLU A 517 7.13 -14.03 3.06
CA GLU A 517 8.44 -14.17 2.45
C GLU A 517 8.28 -14.51 0.98
N VAL A 518 8.99 -13.77 0.12
CA VAL A 518 9.05 -13.99 -1.33
C VAL A 518 10.50 -14.18 -1.72
N LEU A 519 10.79 -15.32 -2.33
CA LEU A 519 12.12 -15.70 -2.82
C LEU A 519 12.05 -15.93 -4.33
N ALA A 520 13.03 -15.44 -5.08
CA ALA A 520 13.17 -15.80 -6.48
C ALA A 520 13.48 -17.30 -6.59
N ASP A 521 12.77 -18.01 -7.46
CA ASP A 521 13.08 -19.41 -7.75
C ASP A 521 14.45 -19.48 -8.44
N GLN A 522 15.29 -20.41 -7.99
CA GLN A 522 16.57 -20.64 -8.65
C GLN A 522 16.30 -21.11 -10.08
N THR A 523 16.74 -20.34 -11.06
CA THR A 523 16.76 -20.82 -12.44
C THR A 523 17.74 -22.01 -12.47
N PRO A 524 17.32 -23.22 -12.89
CA PRO A 524 18.26 -24.31 -13.02
C PRO A 524 19.35 -23.88 -13.98
N GLU A 525 20.60 -23.88 -13.50
CA GLU A 525 21.78 -23.63 -14.33
C GLU A 525 21.69 -24.54 -15.56
N PRO A 526 21.78 -24.01 -16.81
CA PRO A 526 21.71 -24.84 -17.99
C PRO A 526 22.79 -25.91 -17.87
N ALA A 527 22.35 -27.17 -17.81
CA ALA A 527 23.24 -28.32 -17.66
C ALA A 527 24.41 -28.18 -18.63
N HIS A 528 25.60 -28.02 -18.09
CA HIS A 528 26.84 -27.97 -18.84
C HIS A 528 26.88 -29.23 -19.72
N ARG A 529 26.57 -29.11 -21.02
CA ARG A 529 26.78 -30.19 -21.95
C ARG A 529 28.27 -30.44 -22.02
N PRO A 530 28.79 -31.58 -21.58
CA PRO A 530 30.17 -31.88 -21.81
C PRO A 530 30.40 -31.92 -23.33
N HIS A 531 31.31 -31.08 -23.79
CA HIS A 531 31.82 -31.19 -25.16
C HIS A 531 32.47 -32.57 -25.32
N LEU A 532 31.82 -33.44 -26.10
CA LEU A 532 32.41 -34.65 -26.69
C LEU A 532 33.32 -34.26 -27.86
#